data_b20aa4f370381b45605e0d3cae951237
#
_entry.id   b20aa4f370381b45605e0d3cae951237
#
_cell.length_a   1.000
_cell.length_b   1.000
_cell.length_c   1.000
_cell.angle_alpha   90.00
_cell.angle_beta   90.00
_cell.angle_gamma   90.00
#
_symmetry.space_group_name_H-M   'P 1'
#
loop_
_entity.id
_entity.type
_entity.pdbx_description
1 polymer ?
#
loop_
_entity_poly.entity_id
_entity_poly.type
_entity_poly.pdbx_seq_one_letter_code
_entity_poly.pdbx_strand_id
1 'polypeptide(L)'
;MPLGLFMAGGGIALTGVTSNFYLLCLFTMISGIGVAMFHPQGALMVNRVSTDENRGISLSVFSFGGNMGFTFGAAIIGASIAFFGLPGTLIFFVPEIIICLLLIALYPRLKAIGEKSISSHKKHAVTDAPDQWGSFCRLGAVVFGRSIMYLGLNTFIVLYFMNHFHESQNFSNLLLSVYYGIGALFTLIGGKMGDKHGYRTFVRLGFLLALPAALILAWTDSSILGIFCLIILGAALNLTYSPMVVLGQQYLPNRVGLASGITLGLAVSVGSMASL
;
A
#
# COMPACT_ATOMS: atom_id res chain seq x y z
N MET A 1 -11.13 -0.28 13.86
CA MET A 1 -11.23 -0.04 12.42
C MET A 1 -12.10 1.18 12.07
N PRO A 2 -13.40 1.28 12.45
CA PRO A 2 -14.21 2.44 12.02
C PRO A 2 -13.63 3.79 12.44
N LEU A 3 -13.16 3.92 13.68
CA LEU A 3 -12.54 5.15 14.16
C LEU A 3 -11.29 5.54 13.36
N GLY A 4 -10.39 4.57 13.10
CA GLY A 4 -9.19 4.84 12.30
C GLY A 4 -9.51 5.26 10.87
N LEU A 5 -10.52 4.64 10.26
CA LEU A 5 -11.01 5.03 8.94
C LEU A 5 -11.57 6.45 8.97
N PHE A 6 -12.47 6.75 9.92
CA PHE A 6 -13.08 8.07 10.07
C PHE A 6 -12.06 9.19 10.31
N MET A 7 -11.01 8.93 11.08
CA MET A 7 -9.91 9.88 11.25
C MET A 7 -9.10 10.05 9.96
N ALA A 8 -8.90 8.97 9.20
CA ALA A 8 -8.10 9.00 7.98
C ALA A 8 -8.75 9.91 6.91
N GLY A 9 -9.98 9.64 6.53
CA GLY A 9 -10.67 10.39 5.49
C GLY A 9 -11.20 11.74 6.00
N GLY A 10 -11.76 11.78 7.21
CA GLY A 10 -12.25 13.02 7.81
C GLY A 10 -11.15 14.06 7.99
N GLY A 11 -9.95 13.64 8.39
CA GLY A 11 -8.79 14.54 8.44
C GLY A 11 -8.49 15.17 7.07
N ILE A 12 -8.42 14.36 6.02
CA ILE A 12 -8.20 14.87 4.64
C ILE A 12 -9.37 15.73 4.16
N ALA A 13 -10.61 15.31 4.41
CA ALA A 13 -11.79 16.07 3.99
C ALA A 13 -11.80 17.50 4.57
N LEU A 14 -11.32 17.68 5.79
CA LEU A 14 -11.25 18.98 6.47
C LEU A 14 -10.12 19.88 5.97
N THR A 15 -9.15 19.40 5.20
CA THR A 15 -8.03 20.24 4.75
C THR A 15 -8.47 21.37 3.83
N GLY A 16 -9.50 21.21 3.03
CA GLY A 16 -9.96 22.25 2.09
C GLY A 16 -10.86 23.33 2.70
N VAL A 17 -11.24 23.22 3.98
CA VAL A 17 -12.10 24.23 4.63
C VAL A 17 -11.33 25.27 5.44
N THR A 18 -10.01 25.18 5.48
CA THR A 18 -9.18 26.11 6.25
C THR A 18 -7.99 26.61 5.43
N SER A 19 -7.67 27.86 5.59
CA SER A 19 -6.44 28.48 5.09
C SER A 19 -5.36 28.60 6.18
N ASN A 20 -5.66 28.19 7.40
CA ASN A 20 -4.73 28.26 8.52
C ASN A 20 -3.76 27.07 8.46
N PHE A 21 -2.46 27.37 8.34
CA PHE A 21 -1.40 26.36 8.24
C PHE A 21 -1.38 25.37 9.43
N TYR A 22 -1.59 25.87 10.64
CA TYR A 22 -1.58 25.00 11.84
C TYR A 22 -2.76 24.02 11.85
N LEU A 23 -3.94 24.47 11.39
CA LEU A 23 -5.11 23.60 11.26
C LEU A 23 -4.92 22.57 10.13
N LEU A 24 -4.28 22.96 9.02
CA LEU A 24 -3.90 22.00 7.96
C LEU A 24 -2.97 20.92 8.51
N CYS A 25 -1.94 21.30 9.26
CA CYS A 25 -1.05 20.35 9.91
C CYS A 25 -1.81 19.44 10.89
N LEU A 26 -2.72 19.99 11.68
CA LEU A 26 -3.52 19.20 12.61
C LEU A 26 -4.41 18.18 11.88
N PHE A 27 -5.12 18.59 10.83
CA PHE A 27 -5.99 17.69 10.06
C PHE A 27 -5.20 16.60 9.34
N THR A 28 -4.04 16.92 8.77
CA THR A 28 -3.16 15.91 8.14
C THR A 28 -2.58 14.96 9.19
N MET A 29 -2.24 15.41 10.39
CA MET A 29 -1.81 14.57 11.51
C MET A 29 -2.93 13.61 11.94
N ILE A 30 -4.16 14.10 12.11
CA ILE A 30 -5.33 13.27 12.43
C ILE A 30 -5.52 12.20 11.37
N SER A 31 -5.45 12.57 10.09
CA SER A 31 -5.52 11.61 9.00
C SER A 31 -4.41 10.57 9.07
N GLY A 32 -3.16 10.98 9.29
CA GLY A 32 -2.02 10.07 9.42
C GLY A 32 -2.18 9.06 10.57
N ILE A 33 -2.66 9.51 11.74
CA ILE A 33 -2.98 8.64 12.87
C ILE A 33 -4.09 7.64 12.47
N GLY A 34 -5.14 8.12 11.78
CA GLY A 34 -6.21 7.28 11.28
C GLY A 34 -5.71 6.16 10.36
N VAL A 35 -4.85 6.49 9.41
CA VAL A 35 -4.18 5.54 8.49
C VAL A 35 -3.36 4.52 9.27
N ALA A 36 -2.54 4.98 10.23
CA ALA A 36 -1.71 4.12 11.08
C ALA A 36 -2.53 3.14 11.93
N MET A 37 -3.74 3.54 12.35
CA MET A 37 -4.66 2.66 13.07
C MET A 37 -5.38 1.68 12.14
N PHE A 38 -5.74 2.10 10.93
CA PHE A 38 -6.56 1.30 10.00
C PHE A 38 -5.77 0.18 9.34
N HIS A 39 -4.60 0.46 8.76
CA HIS A 39 -3.86 -0.49 7.94
C HIS A 39 -3.44 -1.77 8.67
N PRO A 40 -2.84 -1.73 9.88
CA PRO A 40 -2.48 -2.95 10.59
C PRO A 40 -3.69 -3.80 10.97
N GLN A 41 -4.79 -3.15 11.36
CA GLN A 41 -6.01 -3.85 11.73
C GLN A 41 -6.70 -4.47 10.50
N GLY A 42 -6.69 -3.78 9.36
CA GLY A 42 -7.19 -4.29 8.09
C GLY A 42 -6.41 -5.54 7.65
N ALA A 43 -5.08 -5.45 7.61
CA ALA A 43 -4.23 -6.59 7.26
C ALA A 43 -4.35 -7.76 8.23
N LEU A 44 -4.49 -7.49 9.55
CA LEU A 44 -4.75 -8.51 10.54
C LEU A 44 -6.10 -9.20 10.33
N MET A 45 -7.15 -8.44 10.01
CA MET A 45 -8.48 -9.00 9.74
C MET A 45 -8.45 -9.87 8.47
N VAL A 46 -7.82 -9.40 7.40
CA VAL A 46 -7.61 -10.19 6.17
C VAL A 46 -6.88 -11.50 6.50
N ASN A 47 -5.81 -11.44 7.29
CA ASN A 47 -5.08 -12.63 7.71
C ASN A 47 -6.00 -13.63 8.47
N ARG A 48 -6.87 -13.13 9.35
CA ARG A 48 -7.77 -13.95 10.16
C ARG A 48 -8.88 -14.67 9.38
N VAL A 49 -9.35 -14.03 8.29
CA VAL A 49 -10.42 -14.60 7.45
C VAL A 49 -9.86 -15.42 6.27
N SER A 50 -8.55 -15.35 6.03
CA SER A 50 -7.87 -16.09 4.96
C SER A 50 -7.42 -17.46 5.43
N THR A 51 -7.35 -18.41 4.49
CA THR A 51 -6.68 -19.70 4.67
C THR A 51 -5.21 -19.60 4.29
N ASP A 52 -4.41 -20.59 4.64
CA ASP A 52 -2.99 -20.63 4.23
C ASP A 52 -2.83 -20.66 2.71
N GLU A 53 -3.82 -21.21 1.99
CA GLU A 53 -3.81 -21.33 0.52
C GLU A 53 -4.15 -20.02 -0.21
N ASN A 54 -4.84 -19.07 0.45
CA ASN A 54 -5.33 -17.85 -0.21
C ASN A 54 -4.92 -16.54 0.52
N ARG A 55 -3.98 -16.62 1.46
CA ARG A 55 -3.56 -15.47 2.27
C ARG A 55 -2.94 -14.36 1.42
N GLY A 56 -2.11 -14.72 0.47
CA GLY A 56 -1.44 -13.78 -0.42
C GLY A 56 -2.43 -13.07 -1.34
N ILE A 57 -3.33 -13.81 -1.99
CA ILE A 57 -4.34 -13.18 -2.85
C ILE A 57 -5.31 -12.31 -2.05
N SER A 58 -5.69 -12.72 -0.84
CA SER A 58 -6.58 -11.92 0.02
C SER A 58 -5.94 -10.59 0.42
N LEU A 59 -4.65 -10.59 0.80
CA LEU A 59 -3.89 -9.38 1.07
C LEU A 59 -3.67 -8.53 -0.19
N SER A 60 -3.51 -9.17 -1.34
CA SER A 60 -3.41 -8.47 -2.62
C SER A 60 -4.69 -7.74 -3.00
N VAL A 61 -5.86 -8.37 -2.78
CA VAL A 61 -7.17 -7.73 -3.01
C VAL A 61 -7.36 -6.53 -2.08
N PHE A 62 -6.96 -6.66 -0.81
CA PHE A 62 -6.96 -5.54 0.13
C PHE A 62 -6.08 -4.38 -0.35
N SER A 63 -4.87 -4.68 -0.81
CA SER A 63 -3.91 -3.68 -1.31
C SER A 63 -4.35 -3.07 -2.65
N PHE A 64 -4.95 -3.89 -3.53
CA PHE A 64 -5.54 -3.42 -4.79
C PHE A 64 -6.65 -2.41 -4.55
N GLY A 65 -7.53 -2.65 -3.55
CA GLY A 65 -8.53 -1.68 -3.13
C GLY A 65 -7.93 -0.34 -2.71
N GLY A 66 -6.81 -0.35 -1.97
CA GLY A 66 -6.05 0.86 -1.63
C GLY A 66 -5.51 1.59 -2.86
N ASN A 67 -4.90 0.88 -3.81
CA ASN A 67 -4.39 1.48 -5.05
C ASN A 67 -5.51 2.07 -5.93
N MET A 68 -6.67 1.42 -5.98
CA MET A 68 -7.86 1.98 -6.64
C MET A 68 -8.35 3.25 -5.95
N GLY A 69 -8.29 3.28 -4.61
CA GLY A 69 -8.58 4.48 -3.82
C GLY A 69 -7.67 5.66 -4.19
N PHE A 70 -6.38 5.46 -4.39
CA PHE A 70 -5.47 6.51 -4.85
C PHE A 70 -5.81 6.99 -6.26
N THR A 71 -6.10 6.05 -7.19
CA THR A 71 -6.40 6.38 -8.58
C THR A 71 -7.70 7.18 -8.72
N PHE A 72 -8.79 6.66 -8.16
CA PHE A 72 -10.09 7.33 -8.25
C PHE A 72 -10.19 8.53 -7.31
N GLY A 73 -9.55 8.49 -6.15
CA GLY A 73 -9.52 9.59 -5.20
C GLY A 73 -8.92 10.86 -5.80
N ALA A 74 -7.81 10.74 -6.52
CA ALA A 74 -7.18 11.86 -7.20
C ALA A 74 -8.09 12.48 -8.28
N ALA A 75 -8.79 11.65 -9.06
CA ALA A 75 -9.73 12.11 -10.08
C ALA A 75 -10.96 12.80 -9.46
N ILE A 76 -11.54 12.18 -8.41
CA ILE A 76 -12.72 12.73 -7.71
C ILE A 76 -12.39 14.07 -7.06
N ILE A 77 -11.24 14.17 -6.36
CA ILE A 77 -10.86 15.41 -5.70
C ILE A 77 -10.55 16.51 -6.70
N GLY A 78 -9.86 16.19 -7.81
CA GLY A 78 -9.59 17.15 -8.88
C GLY A 78 -10.87 17.72 -9.47
N ALA A 79 -11.81 16.87 -9.81
CA ALA A 79 -13.13 17.29 -10.30
C ALA A 79 -13.89 18.11 -9.24
N SER A 80 -13.92 17.66 -8.00
CA SER A 80 -14.64 18.35 -6.92
C SER A 80 -14.08 19.75 -6.64
N ILE A 81 -12.75 19.90 -6.62
CA ILE A 81 -12.10 21.21 -6.46
C ILE A 81 -12.37 22.11 -7.66
N ALA A 82 -12.43 21.56 -8.89
CA ALA A 82 -12.76 22.33 -10.07
C ALA A 82 -14.17 22.93 -10.03
N PHE A 83 -15.17 22.22 -9.46
CA PHE A 83 -16.55 22.67 -9.36
C PHE A 83 -16.85 23.48 -8.09
N PHE A 84 -16.27 23.12 -6.95
CA PHE A 84 -16.64 23.66 -5.63
C PHE A 84 -15.50 24.43 -4.95
N GLY A 85 -14.33 24.57 -5.61
CA GLY A 85 -13.14 25.15 -4.99
C GLY A 85 -12.56 24.23 -3.90
N LEU A 86 -11.68 24.78 -3.06
CA LEU A 86 -11.03 24.01 -1.97
C LEU A 86 -12.02 23.28 -1.04
N PRO A 87 -13.19 23.84 -0.66
CA PRO A 87 -14.18 23.12 0.15
C PRO A 87 -14.70 21.84 -0.50
N GLY A 88 -14.50 21.64 -1.81
CA GLY A 88 -14.80 20.40 -2.50
C GLY A 88 -14.18 19.15 -1.89
N THR A 89 -13.11 19.29 -1.06
CA THR A 89 -12.53 18.16 -0.30
C THR A 89 -13.55 17.48 0.62
N LEU A 90 -14.58 18.19 1.07
CA LEU A 90 -15.63 17.65 1.93
C LEU A 90 -16.41 16.49 1.27
N ILE A 91 -16.34 16.32 -0.05
CA ILE A 91 -16.98 15.20 -0.76
C ILE A 91 -16.52 13.86 -0.22
N PHE A 92 -15.29 13.78 0.33
CA PHE A 92 -14.78 12.56 0.89
C PHE A 92 -15.48 12.09 2.16
N PHE A 93 -16.20 12.97 2.86
CA PHE A 93 -17.05 12.53 3.97
C PHE A 93 -18.16 11.59 3.52
N VAL A 94 -18.66 11.72 2.29
CA VAL A 94 -19.76 10.88 1.81
C VAL A 94 -19.39 9.40 1.78
N PRO A 95 -18.37 8.94 1.00
CA PRO A 95 -17.99 7.55 0.98
C PRO A 95 -17.48 7.08 2.35
N GLU A 96 -16.84 7.96 3.11
CA GLU A 96 -16.29 7.63 4.42
C GLU A 96 -17.38 7.29 5.44
N ILE A 97 -18.40 8.13 5.56
CA ILE A 97 -19.55 7.88 6.44
C ILE A 97 -20.25 6.58 6.03
N ILE A 98 -20.46 6.36 4.73
CA ILE A 98 -21.09 5.15 4.21
C ILE A 98 -20.29 3.91 4.64
N ILE A 99 -18.96 3.92 4.45
CA ILE A 99 -18.11 2.79 4.78
C ILE A 99 -18.03 2.60 6.30
N CYS A 100 -17.95 3.68 7.09
CA CYS A 100 -17.98 3.59 8.55
C CYS A 100 -19.27 2.98 9.06
N LEU A 101 -20.43 3.39 8.54
CA LEU A 101 -21.73 2.82 8.89
C LEU A 101 -21.83 1.34 8.50
N LEU A 102 -21.34 0.97 7.31
CA LEU A 102 -21.26 -0.42 6.87
C LEU A 102 -20.36 -1.25 7.80
N LEU A 103 -19.20 -0.74 8.18
CA LEU A 103 -18.30 -1.44 9.10
C LEU A 103 -18.92 -1.61 10.50
N ILE A 104 -19.65 -0.61 10.99
CA ILE A 104 -20.37 -0.69 12.27
C ILE A 104 -21.49 -1.73 12.17
N ALA A 105 -22.29 -1.70 11.11
CA ALA A 105 -23.37 -2.66 10.88
C ALA A 105 -22.86 -4.10 10.72
N LEU A 106 -21.72 -4.28 10.06
CA LEU A 106 -21.09 -5.59 9.85
C LEU A 106 -20.22 -6.04 11.03
N TYR A 107 -19.96 -5.15 12.01
CA TYR A 107 -19.05 -5.43 13.12
C TYR A 107 -19.38 -6.73 13.88
N PRO A 108 -20.64 -7.04 14.23
CA PRO A 108 -20.98 -8.28 14.92
C PRO A 108 -20.59 -9.52 14.10
N ARG A 109 -20.81 -9.47 12.76
CA ARG A 109 -20.45 -10.56 11.85
C ARG A 109 -18.93 -10.71 11.73
N LEU A 110 -18.22 -9.60 11.56
CA LEU A 110 -16.75 -9.59 11.47
C LEU A 110 -16.11 -10.10 12.78
N LYS A 111 -16.67 -9.70 13.92
CA LYS A 111 -16.23 -10.18 15.23
C LYS A 111 -16.45 -11.69 15.37
N ALA A 112 -17.62 -12.20 15.03
CA ALA A 112 -17.94 -13.62 15.08
C ALA A 112 -17.03 -14.46 14.16
N ILE A 113 -16.72 -13.98 12.95
CA ILE A 113 -15.76 -14.62 12.04
C ILE A 113 -14.36 -14.62 12.65
N GLY A 114 -13.92 -13.49 13.20
CA GLY A 114 -12.62 -13.35 13.84
C GLY A 114 -12.47 -14.28 15.07
N GLU A 115 -13.50 -14.41 15.90
CA GLU A 115 -13.50 -15.30 17.06
C GLU A 115 -13.51 -16.79 16.67
N LYS A 116 -14.30 -17.17 15.64
CA LYS A 116 -14.27 -18.52 15.08
C LYS A 116 -12.90 -18.85 14.49
N SER A 117 -12.29 -17.93 13.78
CA SER A 117 -10.94 -18.10 13.24
C SER A 117 -9.91 -18.26 14.35
N ILE A 118 -9.97 -17.44 15.41
CA ILE A 118 -9.07 -17.56 16.57
C ILE A 118 -9.27 -18.90 17.28
N SER A 119 -10.50 -19.36 17.47
CA SER A 119 -10.78 -20.65 18.11
C SER A 119 -10.35 -21.84 17.24
N SER A 120 -10.50 -21.74 15.92
CA SER A 120 -10.00 -22.74 14.97
C SER A 120 -8.47 -22.74 14.90
N HIS A 121 -7.84 -21.58 14.85
CA HIS A 121 -6.37 -21.45 14.89
C HIS A 121 -5.80 -21.87 16.27
N LYS A 122 -6.48 -21.59 17.39
CA LYS A 122 -6.06 -22.12 18.69
C LYS A 122 -6.19 -23.63 18.80
N LYS A 123 -7.12 -24.27 18.11
CA LYS A 123 -7.19 -25.74 18.02
C LYS A 123 -6.10 -26.35 17.14
N HIS A 124 -5.57 -25.59 16.15
CA HIS A 124 -4.54 -26.07 15.23
C HIS A 124 -3.17 -25.39 15.42
N ALA A 125 -3.11 -24.33 16.23
CA ALA A 125 -1.91 -23.55 16.46
C ALA A 125 -1.76 -23.15 17.94
N VAL A 126 -1.58 -24.13 18.80
CA VAL A 126 -0.35 -24.06 19.57
C VAL A 126 0.74 -24.56 18.60
N THR A 127 1.00 -23.82 17.55
CA THR A 127 2.32 -23.89 16.93
C THR A 127 3.21 -23.19 17.94
N ASP A 128 3.95 -23.99 18.72
CA ASP A 128 5.14 -23.56 19.46
C ASP A 128 6.23 -23.02 18.51
N ALA A 129 5.83 -22.46 17.35
CA ALA A 129 6.73 -21.85 16.40
C ALA A 129 7.21 -20.52 16.99
N PRO A 130 8.48 -20.42 17.37
CA PRO A 130 9.03 -19.21 17.96
C PRO A 130 9.01 -18.07 16.94
N ASP A 131 8.81 -16.85 17.42
CA ASP A 131 8.98 -15.64 16.60
C ASP A 131 10.40 -15.57 16.05
N GLN A 132 10.52 -15.48 14.73
CA GLN A 132 11.81 -15.43 14.01
C GLN A 132 12.26 -13.98 13.80
N TRP A 133 12.65 -13.31 14.87
CA TRP A 133 13.06 -11.89 14.81
C TRP A 133 14.20 -11.60 13.84
N GLY A 134 15.21 -12.48 13.76
CA GLY A 134 16.30 -12.32 12.82
C GLY A 134 15.88 -12.32 11.35
N SER A 135 14.93 -13.21 10.99
CA SER A 135 14.34 -13.25 9.65
C SER A 135 13.45 -12.03 9.40
N PHE A 136 12.72 -11.60 10.42
CA PHE A 136 11.86 -10.42 10.34
C PHE A 136 12.66 -9.12 10.19
N CYS A 137 13.76 -8.94 10.91
CA CYS A 137 14.64 -7.76 10.77
C CYS A 137 15.28 -7.70 9.38
N ARG A 138 15.71 -8.85 8.82
CA ARG A 138 16.22 -8.91 7.42
C ARG A 138 15.13 -8.52 6.42
N LEU A 139 13.90 -9.01 6.61
CA LEU A 139 12.77 -8.61 5.79
C LEU A 139 12.49 -7.10 5.94
N GLY A 140 12.57 -6.56 7.15
CA GLY A 140 12.42 -5.13 7.41
C GLY A 140 13.40 -4.27 6.61
N ALA A 141 14.67 -4.68 6.53
CA ALA A 141 15.68 -4.01 5.71
C ALA A 141 15.34 -4.06 4.21
N VAL A 142 14.81 -5.19 3.74
CA VAL A 142 14.34 -5.34 2.34
C VAL A 142 13.13 -4.47 2.07
N VAL A 143 12.16 -4.41 2.98
CA VAL A 143 10.98 -3.52 2.89
C VAL A 143 11.42 -2.06 2.87
N PHE A 144 12.39 -1.69 3.71
CA PHE A 144 12.96 -0.34 3.75
C PHE A 144 13.55 0.07 2.40
N GLY A 145 14.45 -0.74 1.83
CA GLY A 145 15.06 -0.45 0.52
C GLY A 145 14.04 -0.38 -0.61
N ARG A 146 13.05 -1.31 -0.61
CA ARG A 146 11.94 -1.28 -1.56
C ARG A 146 11.15 0.03 -1.46
N SER A 147 10.89 0.51 -0.25
CA SER A 147 10.06 1.69 -0.01
C SER A 147 10.72 2.96 -0.53
N ILE A 148 12.04 3.10 -0.35
CA ILE A 148 12.82 4.20 -0.93
C ILE A 148 12.70 4.19 -2.45
N MET A 149 12.91 3.03 -3.08
CA MET A 149 12.82 2.90 -4.54
C MET A 149 11.41 3.20 -5.05
N TYR A 150 10.38 2.63 -4.39
CA TYR A 150 8.98 2.81 -4.80
C TYR A 150 8.54 4.27 -4.73
N LEU A 151 8.79 4.94 -3.61
CA LEU A 151 8.36 6.33 -3.41
C LEU A 151 9.26 7.31 -4.17
N GLY A 152 10.56 7.03 -4.28
CA GLY A 152 11.44 7.80 -5.15
C GLY A 152 10.96 7.80 -6.61
N LEU A 153 10.60 6.63 -7.15
CA LEU A 153 10.01 6.55 -8.48
C LEU A 153 8.70 7.33 -8.56
N ASN A 154 7.79 7.15 -7.62
CA ASN A 154 6.51 7.86 -7.63
C ASN A 154 6.65 9.39 -7.60
N THR A 155 7.63 9.88 -6.86
CA THR A 155 7.85 11.34 -6.72
C THR A 155 8.57 11.92 -7.93
N PHE A 156 9.59 11.22 -8.45
CA PHE A 156 10.51 11.82 -9.40
C PHE A 156 10.30 11.35 -10.84
N ILE A 157 9.52 10.31 -11.12
CA ILE A 157 9.40 9.74 -12.46
C ILE A 157 8.94 10.76 -13.50
N VAL A 158 7.96 11.60 -13.17
CA VAL A 158 7.44 12.63 -14.10
C VAL A 158 8.53 13.64 -14.40
N LEU A 159 9.20 14.16 -13.38
CA LEU A 159 10.31 15.12 -13.54
C LEU A 159 11.49 14.50 -14.28
N TYR A 160 11.79 13.23 -14.04
CA TYR A 160 12.86 12.51 -14.71
C TYR A 160 12.60 12.40 -16.22
N PHE A 161 11.38 11.98 -16.62
CA PHE A 161 11.04 11.89 -18.03
C PHE A 161 10.99 13.25 -18.72
N MET A 162 10.53 14.30 -18.02
CA MET A 162 10.54 15.67 -18.57
C MET A 162 11.96 16.22 -18.73
N ASN A 163 12.82 16.06 -17.73
CA ASN A 163 14.13 16.72 -17.73
C ASN A 163 15.21 15.91 -18.47
N HIS A 164 15.18 14.57 -18.37
CA HIS A 164 16.22 13.71 -18.96
C HIS A 164 15.86 13.27 -20.37
N PHE A 165 14.62 12.88 -20.62
CA PHE A 165 14.17 12.46 -21.95
C PHE A 165 13.47 13.57 -22.75
N HIS A 166 13.29 14.76 -22.18
CA HIS A 166 12.62 15.90 -22.79
C HIS A 166 11.17 15.61 -23.25
N GLU A 167 10.50 14.70 -22.53
CA GLU A 167 9.12 14.34 -22.81
C GLU A 167 8.14 15.40 -22.30
N SER A 168 6.95 15.48 -22.90
CA SER A 168 5.92 16.40 -22.45
C SER A 168 5.38 16.02 -21.08
N GLN A 169 4.92 17.01 -20.30
CA GLN A 169 4.33 16.79 -18.98
C GLN A 169 3.13 15.84 -19.04
N ASN A 170 2.27 15.96 -20.04
CA ASN A 170 1.11 15.11 -20.23
C ASN A 170 1.51 13.65 -20.47
N PHE A 171 2.53 13.41 -21.28
CA PHE A 171 3.04 12.08 -21.54
C PHE A 171 3.70 11.48 -20.29
N SER A 172 4.49 12.25 -19.56
CA SER A 172 5.13 11.82 -18.32
C SER A 172 4.09 11.46 -17.22
N ASN A 173 3.00 12.22 -17.12
CA ASN A 173 1.88 11.90 -16.24
C ASN A 173 1.15 10.61 -16.68
N LEU A 174 1.01 10.38 -17.99
CA LEU A 174 0.46 9.12 -18.51
C LEU A 174 1.34 7.93 -18.11
N LEU A 175 2.67 8.07 -18.21
CA LEU A 175 3.60 7.01 -17.78
C LEU A 175 3.47 6.69 -16.29
N LEU A 176 3.27 7.68 -15.43
CA LEU A 176 3.00 7.46 -14.02
C LEU A 176 1.68 6.68 -13.82
N SER A 177 0.65 7.01 -14.59
CA SER A 177 -0.63 6.28 -14.55
C SER A 177 -0.46 4.82 -15.00
N VAL A 178 0.33 4.59 -16.06
CA VAL A 178 0.67 3.23 -16.54
C VAL A 178 1.45 2.46 -15.48
N TYR A 179 2.42 3.09 -14.82
CA TYR A 179 3.18 2.51 -13.70
C TYR A 179 2.26 2.03 -12.57
N TYR A 180 1.30 2.84 -12.15
CA TYR A 180 0.32 2.45 -11.13
C TYR A 180 -0.62 1.33 -11.60
N GLY A 181 -1.11 1.39 -12.84
CA GLY A 181 -1.99 0.38 -13.42
C GLY A 181 -1.32 -1.00 -13.48
N ILE A 182 -0.10 -1.05 -13.99
CA ILE A 182 0.74 -2.27 -14.01
C ILE A 182 1.01 -2.73 -12.57
N GLY A 183 1.35 -1.81 -11.68
CA GLY A 183 1.58 -2.11 -10.27
C GLY A 183 0.39 -2.78 -9.62
N ALA A 184 -0.83 -2.27 -9.85
CA ALA A 184 -2.05 -2.86 -9.31
C ALA A 184 -2.25 -4.31 -9.78
N LEU A 185 -2.07 -4.57 -11.08
CA LEU A 185 -2.16 -5.92 -11.65
C LEU A 185 -1.12 -6.87 -11.05
N PHE A 186 0.14 -6.43 -10.98
CA PHE A 186 1.23 -7.26 -10.44
C PHE A 186 1.16 -7.46 -8.94
N THR A 187 0.49 -6.58 -8.19
CA THR A 187 0.16 -6.84 -6.78
C THR A 187 -0.73 -8.07 -6.64
N LEU A 188 -1.78 -8.21 -7.47
CA LEU A 188 -2.68 -9.38 -7.47
C LEU A 188 -1.94 -10.65 -7.90
N ILE A 189 -1.12 -10.56 -8.97
CA ILE A 189 -0.31 -11.67 -9.46
C ILE A 189 0.66 -12.13 -8.36
N GLY A 190 1.35 -11.21 -7.70
CA GLY A 190 2.31 -11.49 -6.64
C GLY A 190 1.72 -12.25 -5.46
N GLY A 191 0.52 -11.87 -5.04
CA GLY A 191 -0.19 -12.59 -3.99
C GLY A 191 -0.61 -13.99 -4.41
N LYS A 192 -1.31 -14.12 -5.54
CA LYS A 192 -1.79 -15.41 -6.06
C LYS A 192 -0.64 -16.39 -6.36
N MET A 193 0.40 -15.90 -7.00
CA MET A 193 1.55 -16.73 -7.34
C MET A 193 2.41 -17.03 -6.10
N GLY A 194 2.46 -16.10 -5.14
CA GLY A 194 3.12 -16.30 -3.85
C GLY A 194 2.47 -17.42 -3.04
N ASP A 195 1.13 -17.48 -3.03
CA ASP A 195 0.37 -18.58 -2.41
C ASP A 195 0.75 -19.95 -3.02
N LYS A 196 0.91 -19.98 -4.36
CA LYS A 196 1.15 -21.24 -5.09
C LYS A 196 2.62 -21.70 -5.07
N HIS A 197 3.57 -20.79 -5.17
CA HIS A 197 4.99 -21.12 -5.40
C HIS A 197 5.92 -20.62 -4.28
N GLY A 198 5.35 -20.04 -3.23
CA GLY A 198 6.07 -19.53 -2.07
C GLY A 198 6.50 -18.05 -2.18
N TYR A 199 6.24 -17.31 -1.13
CA TYR A 199 6.41 -15.85 -1.09
C TYR A 199 7.87 -15.39 -1.24
N ARG A 200 8.83 -16.16 -0.69
CA ARG A 200 10.27 -15.84 -0.80
C ARG A 200 10.74 -15.81 -2.25
N THR A 201 10.23 -16.73 -3.08
CA THR A 201 10.55 -16.81 -4.50
C THR A 201 10.15 -15.55 -5.23
N PHE A 202 8.93 -15.04 -4.98
CA PHE A 202 8.42 -13.84 -5.65
C PHE A 202 9.06 -12.55 -5.14
N VAL A 203 9.45 -12.49 -3.87
CA VAL A 203 10.27 -11.37 -3.36
C VAL A 203 11.62 -11.35 -4.08
N ARG A 204 12.31 -12.49 -4.19
CA ARG A 204 13.59 -12.57 -4.90
C ARG A 204 13.46 -12.23 -6.38
N LEU A 205 12.45 -12.78 -7.06
CA LEU A 205 12.19 -12.50 -8.48
C LEU A 205 11.95 -11.02 -8.73
N GLY A 206 11.13 -10.38 -7.89
CA GLY A 206 10.87 -8.94 -8.01
C GLY A 206 12.15 -8.10 -7.92
N PHE A 207 13.04 -8.38 -6.95
CA PHE A 207 14.31 -7.64 -6.85
C PHE A 207 15.31 -7.99 -7.96
N LEU A 208 15.33 -9.23 -8.43
CA LEU A 208 16.16 -9.62 -9.58
C LEU A 208 15.74 -8.90 -10.86
N LEU A 209 14.46 -8.57 -11.02
CA LEU A 209 13.96 -7.77 -12.13
C LEU A 209 14.12 -6.27 -11.88
N ALA A 210 13.88 -5.81 -10.65
CA ALA A 210 13.91 -4.38 -10.32
C ALA A 210 15.32 -3.79 -10.40
N LEU A 211 16.35 -4.52 -9.93
CA LEU A 211 17.71 -4.00 -9.87
C LEU A 211 18.29 -3.68 -11.26
N PRO A 212 18.32 -4.62 -12.24
CA PRO A 212 18.83 -4.30 -13.56
C PRO A 212 17.96 -3.23 -14.28
N ALA A 213 16.64 -3.27 -14.11
CA ALA A 213 15.77 -2.26 -14.71
C ALA A 213 16.05 -0.85 -14.15
N ALA A 214 16.29 -0.72 -12.86
CA ALA A 214 16.66 0.56 -12.24
C ALA A 214 18.04 1.05 -12.74
N LEU A 215 19.02 0.16 -12.84
CA LEU A 215 20.35 0.50 -13.35
C LEU A 215 20.27 0.93 -14.82
N ILE A 216 19.55 0.20 -15.66
CA ILE A 216 19.39 0.57 -17.08
C ILE A 216 18.64 1.90 -17.18
N LEU A 217 17.59 2.12 -16.39
CA LEU A 217 16.86 3.41 -16.39
C LEU A 217 17.78 4.58 -16.04
N ALA A 218 18.70 4.40 -15.08
CA ALA A 218 19.59 5.45 -14.61
C ALA A 218 20.66 5.87 -15.65
N TRP A 219 21.00 5.00 -16.60
CA TRP A 219 22.08 5.27 -17.58
C TRP A 219 21.62 5.31 -19.04
N THR A 220 20.34 5.05 -19.31
CA THR A 220 19.87 5.09 -20.70
C THR A 220 19.49 6.50 -21.12
N ASP A 221 19.87 6.88 -22.36
CA ASP A 221 19.42 8.11 -23.01
C ASP A 221 18.20 7.86 -23.93
N SER A 222 17.76 6.60 -24.04
CA SER A 222 16.61 6.23 -24.88
C SER A 222 15.30 6.28 -24.07
N SER A 223 14.38 7.19 -24.41
CA SER A 223 13.05 7.28 -23.81
C SER A 223 12.29 5.96 -23.92
N ILE A 224 12.36 5.27 -25.07
CA ILE A 224 11.69 3.98 -25.28
C ILE A 224 12.21 2.93 -24.28
N LEU A 225 13.52 2.81 -24.13
CA LEU A 225 14.12 1.86 -23.18
C LEU A 225 13.78 2.25 -21.72
N GLY A 226 13.75 3.56 -21.44
CA GLY A 226 13.31 4.09 -20.14
C GLY A 226 11.87 3.70 -19.81
N ILE A 227 10.96 3.75 -20.79
CA ILE A 227 9.56 3.31 -20.63
C ILE A 227 9.49 1.81 -20.32
N PHE A 228 10.23 0.96 -21.04
CA PHE A 228 10.28 -0.48 -20.74
C PHE A 228 10.80 -0.76 -19.35
N CYS A 229 11.86 -0.07 -18.92
CA CYS A 229 12.40 -0.20 -17.57
C CYS A 229 11.38 0.24 -16.51
N LEU A 230 10.64 1.32 -16.74
CA LEU A 230 9.58 1.79 -15.85
C LEU A 230 8.46 0.75 -15.69
N ILE A 231 8.04 0.13 -16.80
CA ILE A 231 7.03 -0.95 -16.78
C ILE A 231 7.52 -2.13 -15.95
N ILE A 232 8.77 -2.55 -16.15
CA ILE A 232 9.38 -3.64 -15.39
C ILE A 232 9.48 -3.27 -13.90
N LEU A 233 9.88 -2.05 -13.56
CA LEU A 233 9.96 -1.56 -12.18
C LEU A 233 8.58 -1.52 -11.51
N GLY A 234 7.55 -1.03 -12.22
CA GLY A 234 6.17 -1.05 -11.74
C GLY A 234 5.69 -2.47 -11.42
N ALA A 235 5.94 -3.41 -12.35
CA ALA A 235 5.61 -4.81 -12.16
C ALA A 235 6.39 -5.43 -10.98
N ALA A 236 7.72 -5.29 -10.98
CA ALA A 236 8.62 -5.94 -10.04
C ALA A 236 8.41 -5.48 -8.60
N LEU A 237 8.33 -4.16 -8.37
CA LEU A 237 8.14 -3.61 -7.01
C LEU A 237 6.77 -3.98 -6.43
N ASN A 238 5.73 -4.01 -7.24
CA ASN A 238 4.39 -4.36 -6.76
C ASN A 238 4.18 -5.87 -6.63
N LEU A 239 4.84 -6.69 -7.45
CA LEU A 239 4.89 -8.14 -7.32
C LEU A 239 5.35 -8.59 -5.92
N THR A 240 6.27 -7.83 -5.30
CA THR A 240 6.85 -8.16 -3.99
C THR A 240 5.99 -7.73 -2.81
N TYR A 241 5.04 -6.79 -2.99
CA TYR A 241 4.34 -6.11 -1.91
C TYR A 241 3.58 -7.08 -0.98
N SER A 242 2.58 -7.79 -1.51
CA SER A 242 1.78 -8.74 -0.72
C SER A 242 2.60 -9.91 -0.17
N PRO A 243 3.52 -10.54 -0.95
CA PRO A 243 4.43 -11.55 -0.42
C PRO A 243 5.25 -11.09 0.79
N MET A 244 5.75 -9.85 0.81
CA MET A 244 6.51 -9.33 1.96
C MET A 244 5.65 -9.19 3.21
N VAL A 245 4.41 -8.72 3.09
CA VAL A 245 3.48 -8.60 4.23
C VAL A 245 3.18 -9.98 4.81
N VAL A 246 2.89 -10.99 3.95
CA VAL A 246 2.64 -12.36 4.40
C VAL A 246 3.86 -12.96 5.07
N LEU A 247 5.07 -12.78 4.50
CA LEU A 247 6.31 -13.25 5.12
C LEU A 247 6.54 -12.61 6.50
N GLY A 248 6.25 -11.31 6.64
CA GLY A 248 6.33 -10.63 7.93
C GLY A 248 5.42 -11.28 8.97
N GLN A 249 4.19 -11.60 8.59
CA GLN A 249 3.22 -12.29 9.44
C GLN A 249 3.65 -13.72 9.78
N GLN A 250 4.27 -14.44 8.82
CA GLN A 250 4.79 -15.80 9.04
C GLN A 250 6.03 -15.82 9.95
N TYR A 251 6.88 -14.80 9.90
CA TYR A 251 8.06 -14.72 10.78
C TYR A 251 7.70 -14.35 12.22
N LEU A 252 6.61 -13.63 12.45
CA LEU A 252 6.12 -13.29 13.78
C LEU A 252 4.69 -13.84 14.00
N PRO A 253 4.49 -15.16 14.06
CA PRO A 253 3.18 -15.77 14.15
C PRO A 253 2.43 -15.38 15.42
N ASN A 254 3.14 -15.12 16.52
CA ASN A 254 2.56 -14.69 17.79
C ASN A 254 2.25 -13.17 17.81
N ARG A 255 2.73 -12.40 16.83
CA ARG A 255 2.63 -10.93 16.77
C ARG A 255 2.23 -10.42 15.38
N VAL A 256 1.28 -11.08 14.73
CA VAL A 256 0.84 -10.79 13.35
C VAL A 256 0.45 -9.32 13.15
N GLY A 257 -0.22 -8.71 14.15
CA GLY A 257 -0.57 -7.29 14.11
C GLY A 257 0.64 -6.36 14.08
N LEU A 258 1.66 -6.67 14.91
CA LEU A 258 2.93 -5.95 14.94
C LEU A 258 3.69 -6.12 13.62
N ALA A 259 3.77 -7.35 13.11
CA ALA A 259 4.41 -7.64 11.84
C ALA A 259 3.77 -6.85 10.68
N SER A 260 2.44 -6.84 10.62
CA SER A 260 1.69 -6.05 9.62
C SER A 260 1.92 -4.55 9.79
N GLY A 261 1.90 -4.06 11.04
CA GLY A 261 2.12 -2.63 11.33
C GLY A 261 3.50 -2.16 10.90
N ILE A 262 4.54 -2.94 11.17
CA ILE A 262 5.91 -2.60 10.77
C ILE A 262 6.09 -2.71 9.26
N THR A 263 5.66 -3.80 8.62
CA THR A 263 5.84 -3.99 7.17
C THR A 263 5.08 -2.97 6.35
N LEU A 264 3.84 -2.64 6.73
CA LEU A 264 3.03 -1.62 6.06
C LEU A 264 3.46 -0.20 6.44
N GLY A 265 3.81 0.02 7.71
CA GLY A 265 4.28 1.32 8.20
C GLY A 265 5.61 1.74 7.58
N LEU A 266 6.61 0.85 7.52
CA LEU A 266 7.88 1.10 6.84
C LEU A 266 7.67 1.38 5.35
N ALA A 267 6.72 0.67 4.71
CA ALA A 267 6.42 0.88 3.30
C ALA A 267 5.96 2.32 2.98
N VAL A 268 5.33 3.00 3.91
CA VAL A 268 4.81 4.35 3.72
C VAL A 268 5.74 5.42 4.33
N SER A 269 6.14 5.25 5.59
CA SER A 269 6.84 6.30 6.34
C SER A 269 8.24 6.60 5.81
N VAL A 270 9.00 5.56 5.47
CA VAL A 270 10.39 5.71 5.01
C VAL A 270 10.46 6.40 3.65
N GLY A 271 9.55 6.05 2.77
CA GLY A 271 9.53 6.66 1.47
C GLY A 271 9.16 8.14 1.50
N SER A 272 8.27 8.55 2.41
CA SER A 272 7.93 9.96 2.59
C SER A 272 9.13 10.79 3.08
N MET A 273 10.05 10.18 3.86
CA MET A 273 11.30 10.85 4.26
C MET A 273 12.33 10.95 3.13
N ALA A 274 12.30 10.01 2.18
CA ALA A 274 13.22 10.03 1.04
C ALA A 274 12.79 11.00 -0.08
N SER A 275 11.57 11.53 -0.02
CA SER A 275 11.02 12.52 -0.98
C SER A 275 11.15 13.97 -0.48
N LEU A 276 11.67 14.19 0.74
CA LEU A 276 12.04 15.49 1.30
C LEU A 276 13.47 15.84 0.92
#